data_dfc3af52dd3374b857d9b9e37c30287c
#
_entry.id   dfc3af52dd3374b857d9b9e37c30287c
#
_cell.length_a   1.000
_cell.length_b   1.000
_cell.length_c   1.000
_cell.angle_alpha   90.00
_cell.angle_beta   90.00
_cell.angle_gamma   90.00
#
_symmetry.space_group_name_H-M   'P 1'
#
loop_
_entity.id
_entity.type
_entity.pdbx_description
1 polymer ?
#
loop_
_entity_poly.entity_id
_entity_poly.type
_entity_poly.pdbx_seq_one_letter_code
_entity_poly.pdbx_strand_id
1 'polypeptide(L)'
;MSVSLRQATIEDAEIIWKMQVEAFTDLLEKYQDYDISPATESFEKIKGKFEQLWTTYYFIMNGEIKVGAVRVIKKDDGSRKRISLIWIMKEFRNMGYAQQAFEELEKIYGADGWCLDTILQEEGNIHLYEKIGYHQTGKVESINERMDIIFFEKN
;
A
#
# COMPACT_ATOMS: atom_id res chain seq x y z
N MET A 1 -21.00 -4.49 -4.45
CA MET A 1 -20.00 -5.14 -5.30
C MET A 1 -18.78 -5.51 -4.49
N SER A 2 -18.24 -6.67 -4.72
CA SER A 2 -17.10 -7.15 -3.94
C SER A 2 -15.78 -6.95 -4.68
N VAL A 3 -14.74 -6.67 -3.92
CA VAL A 3 -13.37 -6.60 -4.41
C VAL A 3 -12.80 -8.01 -4.49
N SER A 4 -11.97 -8.25 -5.49
CA SER A 4 -11.09 -9.42 -5.55
C SER A 4 -9.64 -8.96 -5.69
N LEU A 5 -8.71 -9.85 -5.36
CA LEU A 5 -7.29 -9.61 -5.53
C LEU A 5 -6.77 -10.53 -6.64
N ARG A 6 -6.07 -9.95 -7.61
CA ARG A 6 -5.41 -10.71 -8.66
C ARG A 6 -3.91 -10.52 -8.55
N GLN A 7 -3.18 -11.60 -8.34
CA GLN A 7 -1.73 -11.52 -8.24
C GLN A 7 -1.11 -11.02 -9.54
N ALA A 8 -0.29 -9.99 -9.43
CA ALA A 8 0.49 -9.46 -10.55
C ALA A 8 1.77 -10.28 -10.72
N THR A 9 2.24 -10.38 -11.94
CA THR A 9 3.50 -11.02 -12.30
C THR A 9 4.48 -9.99 -12.81
N ILE A 10 5.74 -10.40 -13.05
CA ILE A 10 6.76 -9.49 -13.57
C ILE A 10 6.34 -8.85 -14.90
N GLU A 11 5.50 -9.52 -15.68
CA GLU A 11 4.97 -8.99 -16.94
C GLU A 11 4.05 -7.79 -16.70
N ASP A 12 3.49 -7.66 -15.50
CA ASP A 12 2.64 -6.54 -15.10
C ASP A 12 3.43 -5.37 -14.51
N ALA A 13 4.75 -5.46 -14.42
CA ALA A 13 5.58 -4.46 -13.72
C ALA A 13 5.40 -3.05 -14.29
N GLU A 14 5.26 -2.91 -15.60
CA GLU A 14 5.06 -1.60 -16.23
C GLU A 14 3.71 -0.99 -15.85
N ILE A 15 2.66 -1.80 -15.84
CA ILE A 15 1.32 -1.35 -15.45
C ILE A 15 1.31 -0.93 -13.98
N ILE A 16 1.92 -1.72 -13.10
CA ILE A 16 2.05 -1.41 -11.68
C ILE A 16 2.80 -0.08 -11.50
N TRP A 17 3.93 0.08 -12.20
CA TRP A 17 4.71 1.32 -12.13
C TRP A 17 3.89 2.54 -12.56
N LYS A 18 3.22 2.46 -13.69
CA LYS A 18 2.41 3.58 -14.20
C LYS A 18 1.27 3.93 -13.25
N MET A 19 0.57 2.93 -12.71
CA MET A 19 -0.49 3.14 -11.72
C MET A 19 0.05 3.81 -10.46
N GLN A 20 1.19 3.34 -9.97
CA GLN A 20 1.81 3.87 -8.76
C GLN A 20 2.19 5.34 -8.93
N VAL A 21 2.85 5.69 -10.02
CA VAL A 21 3.23 7.07 -10.30
C VAL A 21 1.98 7.96 -10.33
N GLU A 22 0.97 7.56 -11.08
CA GLU A 22 -0.28 8.33 -11.17
C GLU A 22 -0.97 8.48 -9.82
N ALA A 23 -1.07 7.40 -9.05
CA ALA A 23 -1.79 7.40 -7.77
C ALA A 23 -1.13 8.29 -6.72
N PHE A 24 0.19 8.44 -6.76
CA PHE A 24 0.95 9.19 -5.74
C PHE A 24 1.41 10.58 -6.18
N THR A 25 1.12 11.00 -7.40
CA THR A 25 1.52 12.32 -7.90
C THR A 25 0.96 13.46 -7.06
N ASP A 26 -0.32 13.41 -6.66
CA ASP A 26 -0.93 14.45 -5.84
C ASP A 26 -0.26 14.56 -4.46
N LEU A 27 0.09 13.42 -3.85
CA LEU A 27 0.79 13.40 -2.58
C LEU A 27 2.22 13.94 -2.70
N LEU A 28 2.90 13.64 -3.82
CA LEU A 28 4.22 14.21 -4.10
C LEU A 28 4.16 15.73 -4.17
N GLU A 29 3.19 16.29 -4.86
CA GLU A 29 3.00 17.73 -4.95
C GLU A 29 2.71 18.36 -3.60
N LYS A 30 1.89 17.69 -2.77
CA LYS A 30 1.49 18.17 -1.46
C LYS A 30 2.64 18.14 -0.46
N TYR A 31 3.43 17.07 -0.43
CA TYR A 31 4.44 16.84 0.61
C TYR A 31 5.87 17.06 0.15
N GLN A 32 6.13 17.07 -1.14
CA GLN A 32 7.45 17.30 -1.74
C GLN A 32 8.53 16.35 -1.20
N ASP A 33 8.17 15.10 -1.01
CA ASP A 33 9.04 14.02 -0.52
C ASP A 33 9.76 13.31 -1.68
N TYR A 34 10.46 14.08 -2.50
CA TYR A 34 11.03 13.63 -3.79
C TYR A 34 11.93 12.41 -3.68
N ASP A 35 12.67 12.27 -2.57
CA ASP A 35 13.64 11.17 -2.41
C ASP A 35 12.99 9.84 -2.03
N ILE A 36 11.78 9.86 -1.46
CA ILE A 36 11.13 8.65 -0.94
C ILE A 36 9.73 8.43 -1.50
N SER A 37 9.21 9.34 -2.32
CA SER A 37 7.84 9.23 -2.84
C SER A 37 7.70 8.02 -3.76
N PRO A 38 6.61 7.25 -3.62
CA PRO A 38 6.29 6.21 -4.60
C PRO A 38 6.13 6.75 -6.02
N ALA A 39 5.78 8.04 -6.19
CA ALA A 39 5.64 8.67 -7.50
C ALA A 39 6.99 8.88 -8.21
N THR A 40 8.10 8.82 -7.49
CA THR A 40 9.44 9.01 -8.08
C THR A 40 10.21 7.71 -8.27
N GLU A 41 9.65 6.56 -7.92
CA GLU A 41 10.32 5.29 -8.15
C GLU A 41 10.43 4.99 -9.65
N SER A 42 11.59 4.47 -10.07
CA SER A 42 11.82 4.08 -11.46
C SER A 42 11.14 2.76 -11.79
N PHE A 43 10.91 2.53 -13.08
CA PHE A 43 10.42 1.24 -13.56
C PHE A 43 11.36 0.09 -13.17
N GLU A 44 12.68 0.28 -13.32
CA GLU A 44 13.67 -0.74 -12.98
C GLU A 44 13.61 -1.13 -11.51
N LYS A 45 13.37 -0.17 -10.63
CA LYS A 45 13.23 -0.43 -9.19
C LYS A 45 12.00 -1.27 -8.90
N ILE A 46 10.87 -0.96 -9.53
CA ILE A 46 9.63 -1.74 -9.39
C ILE A 46 9.84 -3.15 -9.93
N LYS A 47 10.44 -3.26 -11.11
CA LYS A 47 10.73 -4.56 -11.72
C LYS A 47 11.62 -5.42 -10.82
N GLY A 48 12.62 -4.82 -10.19
CA GLY A 48 13.49 -5.52 -9.23
C GLY A 48 12.72 -6.07 -8.02
N LYS A 49 11.68 -5.38 -7.58
CA LYS A 49 10.83 -5.85 -6.48
C LYS A 49 10.07 -7.13 -6.85
N PHE A 50 9.67 -7.29 -8.11
CA PHE A 50 9.03 -8.53 -8.56
C PHE A 50 9.97 -9.74 -8.50
N GLU A 51 11.27 -9.53 -8.48
CA GLU A 51 12.27 -10.59 -8.39
C GLU A 51 12.53 -11.04 -6.95
N GLN A 52 12.05 -10.28 -5.94
CA GLN A 52 12.20 -10.63 -4.54
C GLN A 52 11.21 -11.72 -4.15
N LEU A 53 11.70 -12.78 -3.49
CA LEU A 53 10.86 -13.91 -3.07
C LEU A 53 9.84 -13.53 -2.00
N TRP A 54 10.10 -12.48 -1.24
CA TRP A 54 9.24 -12.03 -0.13
C TRP A 54 8.22 -10.96 -0.54
N THR A 55 8.22 -10.53 -1.79
CA THR A 55 7.30 -9.50 -2.31
C THR A 55 6.21 -10.13 -3.16
N THR A 56 4.97 -9.71 -2.94
CA THR A 56 3.84 -10.01 -3.83
C THR A 56 3.04 -8.74 -4.07
N TYR A 57 2.81 -8.44 -5.35
CA TYR A 57 1.86 -7.39 -5.74
C TYR A 57 0.53 -8.03 -6.13
N TYR A 58 -0.55 -7.40 -5.70
CA TYR A 58 -1.90 -7.75 -6.14
C TYR A 58 -2.56 -6.54 -6.76
N PHE A 59 -3.24 -6.72 -7.87
CA PHE A 59 -4.22 -5.75 -8.34
C PHE A 59 -5.46 -5.86 -7.47
N ILE A 60 -6.01 -4.73 -7.09
CA ILE A 60 -7.31 -4.65 -6.42
C ILE A 60 -8.34 -4.49 -7.54
N MET A 61 -9.23 -5.48 -7.67
CA MET A 61 -10.15 -5.59 -8.79
C MET A 61 -11.58 -5.35 -8.36
N ASN A 62 -12.32 -4.62 -9.19
CA ASN A 62 -13.76 -4.58 -9.17
C ASN A 62 -14.22 -5.17 -10.52
N GLY A 63 -14.58 -6.46 -10.53
CA GLY A 63 -14.78 -7.17 -11.78
C GLY A 63 -13.49 -7.19 -12.61
N GLU A 64 -13.56 -6.71 -13.83
CA GLU A 64 -12.40 -6.62 -14.74
C GLU A 64 -11.61 -5.30 -14.58
N ILE A 65 -12.08 -4.40 -13.73
CA ILE A 65 -11.47 -3.08 -13.56
C ILE A 65 -10.42 -3.12 -12.45
N LYS A 66 -9.20 -2.68 -12.79
CA LYS A 66 -8.13 -2.48 -11.81
C LYS A 66 -8.36 -1.16 -11.09
N VAL A 67 -8.87 -1.20 -9.86
CA VAL A 67 -9.15 0.03 -9.09
C VAL A 67 -7.95 0.48 -8.25
N GLY A 68 -6.97 -0.39 -8.05
CA GLY A 68 -5.77 -0.08 -7.30
C GLY A 68 -4.83 -1.27 -7.24
N ALA A 69 -3.87 -1.21 -6.34
CA ALA A 69 -2.94 -2.32 -6.11
C ALA A 69 -2.38 -2.25 -4.69
N VAL A 70 -1.77 -3.36 -4.27
CA VAL A 70 -1.15 -3.49 -2.95
C VAL A 70 0.10 -4.34 -3.07
N ARG A 71 1.15 -3.93 -2.35
CA ARG A 71 2.39 -4.71 -2.23
C ARG A 71 2.48 -5.27 -0.82
N VAL A 72 2.56 -6.59 -0.73
CA VAL A 72 2.70 -7.32 0.54
C VAL A 72 4.13 -7.84 0.65
N ILE A 73 4.74 -7.65 1.81
CA ILE A 73 6.02 -8.26 2.16
C ILE A 73 5.76 -9.32 3.23
N LYS A 74 6.16 -10.55 2.91
CA LYS A 74 6.13 -11.66 3.87
C LYS A 74 7.46 -12.40 3.81
N LYS A 75 8.23 -12.32 4.89
CA LYS A 75 9.52 -13.02 5.02
C LYS A 75 9.35 -14.27 5.89
N ASP A 76 10.26 -15.22 5.76
CA ASP A 76 10.23 -16.48 6.52
C ASP A 76 11.07 -16.39 7.80
N ASP A 77 11.26 -15.20 8.36
CA ASP A 77 12.10 -14.92 9.52
C ASP A 77 11.30 -14.63 10.80
N GLY A 78 9.99 -14.84 10.77
CA GLY A 78 9.11 -14.57 11.91
C GLY A 78 8.71 -13.09 12.04
N SER A 79 9.18 -12.21 11.17
CA SER A 79 8.77 -10.81 11.17
C SER A 79 7.31 -10.66 10.76
N ARG A 80 6.71 -9.52 11.14
CA ARG A 80 5.32 -9.20 10.75
C ARG A 80 5.19 -9.09 9.24
N LYS A 81 4.06 -9.52 8.73
CA LYS A 81 3.69 -9.24 7.34
C LYS A 81 3.49 -7.72 7.21
N ARG A 82 3.94 -7.15 6.13
CA ARG A 82 3.87 -5.70 5.92
C ARG A 82 3.07 -5.36 4.69
N ILE A 83 2.14 -4.41 4.84
CA ILE A 83 1.59 -3.70 3.71
C ILE A 83 2.59 -2.61 3.38
N SER A 84 3.42 -2.86 2.38
CA SER A 84 4.48 -1.92 2.00
C SER A 84 3.94 -0.70 1.27
N LEU A 85 2.90 -0.91 0.48
CA LEU A 85 2.25 0.14 -0.29
C LEU A 85 0.87 -0.34 -0.70
N ILE A 86 -0.12 0.53 -0.57
CA ILE A 86 -1.47 0.29 -1.07
C ILE A 86 -2.01 1.58 -1.66
N TRP A 87 -2.69 1.48 -2.79
CA TRP A 87 -3.33 2.64 -3.38
C TRP A 87 -4.63 2.26 -4.08
N ILE A 88 -5.53 3.22 -4.12
CA ILE A 88 -6.74 3.20 -4.96
C ILE A 88 -6.60 4.37 -5.94
N MET A 89 -6.88 4.13 -7.20
CA MET A 89 -6.83 5.17 -8.22
C MET A 89 -7.86 6.26 -7.88
N LYS A 90 -7.53 7.50 -8.22
CA LYS A 90 -8.27 8.69 -7.79
C LYS A 90 -9.78 8.61 -8.06
N GLU A 91 -10.16 8.13 -9.24
CA GLU A 91 -11.57 8.03 -9.65
C GLU A 91 -12.37 6.98 -8.88
N PHE A 92 -11.69 6.12 -8.13
CA PHE A 92 -12.33 5.02 -7.37
C PHE A 92 -12.24 5.22 -5.86
N ARG A 93 -11.72 6.34 -5.39
CA ARG A 93 -11.55 6.60 -3.94
C ARG A 93 -12.89 6.88 -3.26
N ASN A 94 -12.92 6.66 -1.94
CA ASN A 94 -14.09 6.87 -1.08
C ASN A 94 -15.27 5.94 -1.39
N MET A 95 -14.98 4.76 -1.93
CA MET A 95 -15.98 3.73 -2.26
C MET A 95 -15.80 2.45 -1.42
N GLY A 96 -14.87 2.47 -0.45
CA GLY A 96 -14.63 1.33 0.42
C GLY A 96 -13.74 0.24 -0.14
N TYR A 97 -13.11 0.46 -1.29
CA TYR A 97 -12.26 -0.56 -1.93
C TYR A 97 -11.04 -0.93 -1.11
N ALA A 98 -10.39 0.05 -0.47
CA ALA A 98 -9.20 -0.24 0.35
C ALA A 98 -9.56 -1.15 1.53
N GLN A 99 -10.66 -0.86 2.23
CA GLN A 99 -11.12 -1.69 3.34
C GLN A 99 -11.41 -3.12 2.88
N GLN A 100 -12.08 -3.29 1.76
CA GLN A 100 -12.37 -4.60 1.20
C GLN A 100 -11.10 -5.34 0.79
N ALA A 101 -10.11 -4.62 0.27
CA ALA A 101 -8.81 -5.21 -0.07
C ALA A 101 -8.09 -5.76 1.16
N PHE A 102 -8.12 -5.04 2.28
CA PHE A 102 -7.56 -5.53 3.55
C PHE A 102 -8.27 -6.81 4.01
N GLU A 103 -9.59 -6.86 3.89
CA GLU A 103 -10.36 -8.06 4.23
C GLU A 103 -9.95 -9.27 3.38
N GLU A 104 -9.75 -9.05 2.08
CA GLU A 104 -9.30 -10.11 1.16
C GLU A 104 -7.87 -10.57 1.48
N LEU A 105 -6.98 -9.66 1.83
CA LEU A 105 -5.62 -10.01 2.25
C LEU A 105 -5.61 -10.87 3.51
N GLU A 106 -6.47 -10.58 4.46
CA GLU A 106 -6.59 -11.37 5.69
C GLU A 106 -7.09 -12.79 5.42
N LYS A 107 -7.89 -12.99 4.40
CA LYS A 107 -8.30 -14.34 3.97
C LYS A 107 -7.12 -15.14 3.42
N ILE A 108 -6.15 -14.49 2.79
CA ILE A 108 -4.97 -15.14 2.22
C ILE A 108 -3.91 -15.40 3.29
N TYR A 109 -3.64 -14.40 4.14
CA TYR A 109 -2.48 -14.38 5.04
C TYR A 109 -2.82 -14.48 6.53
N GLY A 110 -4.10 -14.45 6.89
CA GLY A 110 -4.54 -14.37 8.28
C GLY A 110 -4.73 -12.94 8.75
N ALA A 111 -5.45 -12.77 9.87
CA ALA A 111 -5.83 -11.46 10.39
C ALA A 111 -4.73 -10.83 11.26
N ASP A 112 -3.81 -11.60 11.78
CA ASP A 112 -2.85 -11.18 12.81
C ASP A 112 -1.44 -11.00 12.23
N GLY A 113 -0.62 -10.25 12.97
CA GLY A 113 0.80 -10.15 12.66
C GLY A 113 1.12 -9.22 11.48
N TRP A 114 0.37 -8.15 11.34
CA TRP A 114 0.55 -7.15 10.29
C TRP A 114 1.22 -5.89 10.79
N CYS A 115 1.91 -5.18 9.91
CA CYS A 115 2.39 -3.82 10.15
C CYS A 115 2.28 -2.98 8.88
N LEU A 116 2.23 -1.68 9.05
CA LEU A 116 2.28 -0.70 7.97
C LEU A 116 2.69 0.66 8.52
N ASP A 117 2.98 1.58 7.63
CA ASP A 117 3.18 2.98 7.98
C ASP A 117 2.39 3.87 7.03
N THR A 118 2.15 5.11 7.45
CA THR A 118 1.43 6.09 6.65
C THR A 118 1.83 7.51 7.04
N ILE A 119 1.44 8.45 6.20
CA ILE A 119 1.67 9.87 6.43
C ILE A 119 0.75 10.37 7.55
N LEU A 120 1.32 10.94 8.61
CA LEU A 120 0.56 11.46 9.75
C LEU A 120 -0.51 12.47 9.34
N GLN A 121 -0.22 13.32 8.37
CA GLN A 121 -1.11 14.38 7.92
C GLN A 121 -2.27 13.87 7.05
N GLU A 122 -2.27 12.59 6.68
CA GLU A 122 -3.37 11.98 5.93
C GLU A 122 -4.36 11.31 6.89
N GLU A 123 -5.23 12.12 7.50
CA GLU A 123 -6.16 11.68 8.54
C GLU A 123 -7.13 10.58 8.09
N GLY A 124 -7.52 10.59 6.83
CA GLY A 124 -8.39 9.55 6.27
C GLY A 124 -7.79 8.16 6.32
N ASN A 125 -6.47 8.06 6.08
CA ASN A 125 -5.76 6.79 6.17
C ASN A 125 -5.69 6.29 7.61
N ILE A 126 -5.41 7.19 8.55
CA ILE A 126 -5.36 6.86 9.98
C ILE A 126 -6.70 6.31 10.44
N HIS A 127 -7.79 7.00 10.08
CA HIS A 127 -9.14 6.59 10.42
C HIS A 127 -9.45 5.18 9.87
N LEU A 128 -9.09 4.93 8.62
CA LEU A 128 -9.29 3.63 7.98
C LEU A 128 -8.54 2.53 8.74
N TYR A 129 -7.24 2.73 9.01
CA TYR A 129 -6.42 1.69 9.64
C TYR A 129 -6.89 1.38 11.06
N GLU A 130 -7.25 2.41 11.83
CA GLU A 130 -7.80 2.20 13.17
C GLU A 130 -9.13 1.45 13.14
N LYS A 131 -9.98 1.78 12.18
CA LYS A 131 -11.27 1.12 11.98
C LYS A 131 -11.12 -0.39 11.70
N ILE A 132 -10.10 -0.78 10.97
CA ILE A 132 -9.88 -2.20 10.62
C ILE A 132 -8.98 -2.94 11.61
N GLY A 133 -8.65 -2.31 12.73
CA GLY A 133 -8.01 -2.98 13.84
C GLY A 133 -6.51 -2.72 14.02
N TYR A 134 -5.93 -1.82 13.25
CA TYR A 134 -4.55 -1.40 13.44
C TYR A 134 -4.47 -0.39 14.58
N HIS A 135 -3.35 -0.40 15.30
CA HIS A 135 -3.06 0.60 16.33
C HIS A 135 -1.69 1.21 16.10
N GLN A 136 -1.53 2.46 16.52
CA GLN A 136 -0.27 3.17 16.41
C GLN A 136 0.74 2.59 17.40
N THR A 137 1.99 2.43 16.94
CA THR A 137 3.07 1.91 17.80
C THR A 137 3.70 2.99 18.67
N GLY A 138 3.49 4.25 18.34
CA GLY A 138 4.14 5.40 18.98
C GLY A 138 5.39 5.89 18.24
N LYS A 139 5.88 5.12 17.28
CA LYS A 139 7.03 5.54 16.47
C LYS A 139 6.60 6.59 15.46
N VAL A 140 7.36 7.67 15.37
CA VAL A 140 7.18 8.73 14.38
C VAL A 140 8.52 9.01 13.72
N GLU A 141 8.51 9.18 12.41
CA GLU A 141 9.71 9.52 11.63
C GLU A 141 9.43 10.80 10.87
N SER A 142 10.20 11.84 11.14
CA SER A 142 10.06 13.13 10.45
C SER A 142 10.79 13.07 9.11
N ILE A 143 10.09 13.38 8.04
CA ILE A 143 10.63 13.34 6.68
C ILE A 143 11.07 14.74 6.24
N ASN A 144 10.18 15.72 6.37
CA ASN A 144 10.45 17.12 6.06
C ASN A 144 9.48 18.02 6.81
N GLU A 145 9.48 19.32 6.53
CA GLU A 145 8.59 20.28 7.20
C GLU A 145 7.10 20.03 6.99
N ARG A 146 6.74 19.24 5.97
CA ARG A 146 5.37 18.99 5.56
C ARG A 146 4.85 17.63 5.98
N MET A 147 5.74 16.69 6.29
CA MET A 147 5.40 15.28 6.34
C MET A 147 6.11 14.53 7.44
N ASP A 148 5.32 13.81 8.24
CA ASP A 148 5.79 12.81 9.19
C ASP A 148 5.20 11.44 8.82
N ILE A 149 5.92 10.37 9.16
CA ILE A 149 5.44 9.00 8.99
C ILE A 149 5.16 8.42 10.36
N ILE A 150 4.02 7.77 10.52
CA ILE A 150 3.65 7.04 11.74
C ILE A 150 3.46 5.56 11.41
N PHE A 151 3.64 4.73 12.42
CA PHE A 151 3.73 3.27 12.27
C PHE A 151 2.60 2.59 13.02
N PHE A 152 2.02 1.56 12.38
CA PHE A 152 0.88 0.80 12.89
C PHE A 152 1.18 -0.69 12.92
N GLU A 153 0.54 -1.38 13.86
CA GLU A 153 0.54 -2.83 13.95
C GLU A 153 -0.87 -3.36 14.17
N LYS A 154 -1.12 -4.57 13.69
CA LYS A 154 -2.34 -5.31 13.98
C LYS A 154 -1.96 -6.70 14.50
N ASN A 155 -2.42 -7.00 15.71
CA ASN A 155 -2.16 -8.28 16.37
C ASN A 155 -3.27 -9.29 16.11
#